data_78e22ddb861da2dbf5adc9b8e02088fa
#
_entry.id   78e22ddb861da2dbf5adc9b8e02088fa
#
_cell.length_a   1.000
_cell.length_b   1.000
_cell.length_c   1.000
_cell.angle_alpha   90.00
_cell.angle_beta   90.00
_cell.angle_gamma   90.00
#
_symmetry.space_group_name_H-M   'P 1'
#
loop_
_entity.id
_entity.type
_entity.pdbx_description
1 polymer ?
#
loop_
_entity_poly.entity_id
_entity_poly.type
_entity_poly.pdbx_seq_one_letter_code
_entity_poly.pdbx_strand_id
1 'polypeptide(L)'
;MCTLLILFRPENKWPLILGGNRDEMINRNWLPPDKYWGKDIIGGKDEVAGGTWLGLNKNGVVATILNRSNSLGVDNKKESRGNLVIDVLKKNNMNDIISYLSSLNATNWRSFNLFIANNEKAIWVKNDNTKKLKLNYIDPGQHFIDSHDINSLDSHRFRYNLDNYNKLLPPEPEKNLWTSWKNFLSSKNFPNNNPLAAINIIKKNNYGTLCTNFIALPNSNQIKLKPIYLFNDNTNLQSNYYTVKTW
;
A
#
# COMPACT_ATOMS: atom_id res chain seq x y z
N MET A 1 -9.22 -3.84 -6.88
CA MET A 1 -9.06 -4.00 -5.41
C MET A 1 -7.59 -4.27 -5.15
N CYS A 2 -6.89 -3.30 -4.57
CA CYS A 2 -5.45 -3.42 -4.29
C CYS A 2 -5.15 -4.48 -3.23
N THR A 3 -3.88 -4.91 -3.16
CA THR A 3 -3.39 -5.84 -2.14
C THR A 3 -2.18 -5.22 -1.44
N LEU A 4 -2.09 -5.33 -0.14
CA LEU A 4 -0.95 -4.91 0.66
C LEU A 4 -0.50 -6.03 1.60
N LEU A 5 0.75 -6.43 1.49
CA LEU A 5 1.49 -7.22 2.47
C LEU A 5 2.25 -6.27 3.39
N ILE A 6 2.22 -6.56 4.68
CA ILE A 6 2.92 -5.81 5.71
C ILE A 6 3.72 -6.78 6.56
N LEU A 7 4.97 -6.47 6.81
CA LEU A 7 5.78 -7.09 7.85
C LEU A 7 6.28 -5.98 8.76
N PHE A 8 5.69 -5.89 9.96
CA PHE A 8 6.02 -4.88 10.96
C PHE A 8 6.75 -5.55 12.13
N ARG A 9 7.99 -5.15 12.39
CA ARG A 9 8.87 -5.71 13.43
C ARG A 9 9.79 -4.62 13.98
N PRO A 10 9.29 -3.71 14.83
CA PRO A 10 10.00 -2.48 15.23
C PRO A 10 11.42 -2.71 15.77
N GLU A 11 11.68 -3.85 16.43
CA GLU A 11 13.00 -4.18 17.00
C GLU A 11 14.00 -4.73 15.96
N ASN A 12 13.57 -4.96 14.71
CA ASN A 12 14.43 -5.52 13.68
C ASN A 12 15.25 -4.44 12.96
N LYS A 13 16.30 -4.88 12.21
CA LYS A 13 17.10 -4.04 11.33
C LYS A 13 16.23 -3.34 10.28
N TRP A 14 15.18 -4.00 9.79
CA TRP A 14 14.16 -3.51 8.88
C TRP A 14 12.78 -3.58 9.57
N PRO A 15 12.42 -2.58 10.37
CA PRO A 15 11.18 -2.57 11.14
C PRO A 15 9.92 -2.69 10.31
N LEU A 16 9.93 -2.09 9.13
CA LEU A 16 8.80 -2.12 8.21
C LEU A 16 9.22 -2.60 6.84
N ILE A 17 8.55 -3.64 6.35
CA ILE A 17 8.63 -4.08 4.97
C ILE A 17 7.21 -4.14 4.42
N LEU A 18 7.00 -3.53 3.26
CA LEU A 18 5.74 -3.52 2.54
C LEU A 18 5.91 -4.12 1.15
N GLY A 19 4.87 -4.81 0.68
CA GLY A 19 4.72 -5.20 -0.70
C GLY A 19 3.28 -5.02 -1.14
N GLY A 20 3.02 -4.39 -2.28
CA GLY A 20 1.64 -4.16 -2.67
C GLY A 20 1.41 -4.06 -4.17
N ASN A 21 0.24 -4.53 -4.59
CA ASN A 21 -0.29 -4.42 -5.94
C ASN A 21 -1.32 -3.30 -6.04
N ARG A 22 -1.22 -2.47 -7.08
CA ARG A 22 -2.27 -1.54 -7.47
C ARG A 22 -3.14 -2.18 -8.55
N ASP A 23 -4.37 -2.47 -8.21
CA ASP A 23 -5.39 -2.92 -9.15
C ASP A 23 -6.29 -1.73 -9.51
N GLU A 24 -6.38 -1.41 -10.81
CA GLU A 24 -7.10 -0.24 -11.28
C GLU A 24 -7.55 -0.44 -12.74
N MET A 25 -8.37 0.48 -13.24
CA MET A 25 -8.73 0.54 -14.65
C MET A 25 -7.48 0.76 -15.52
N ILE A 26 -7.33 -0.02 -16.57
CA ILE A 26 -6.15 -0.01 -17.46
C ILE A 26 -5.96 1.35 -18.14
N ASN A 27 -7.06 2.01 -18.47
CA ASN A 27 -7.07 3.32 -19.12
C ASN A 27 -6.94 4.50 -18.16
N ARG A 28 -6.75 4.25 -16.83
CA ARG A 28 -6.52 5.32 -15.87
C ARG A 28 -5.07 5.77 -15.92
N ASN A 29 -4.85 7.03 -16.33
CA ASN A 29 -3.52 7.61 -16.44
C ASN A 29 -2.84 7.76 -15.09
N TRP A 30 -1.57 7.36 -15.03
CA TRP A 30 -0.75 7.43 -13.83
C TRP A 30 0.74 7.48 -14.21
N LEU A 31 1.56 7.96 -13.29
CA LEU A 31 3.02 8.04 -13.43
C LEU A 31 3.71 7.17 -12.35
N PRO A 32 4.88 6.58 -12.68
CA PRO A 32 5.67 5.80 -11.73
C PRO A 32 6.14 6.66 -10.54
N PRO A 33 6.63 6.03 -9.45
CA PRO A 33 7.07 6.77 -8.27
C PRO A 33 8.18 7.77 -8.55
N ASP A 34 7.93 9.03 -8.19
CA ASP A 34 8.88 10.14 -8.21
C ASP A 34 8.44 11.26 -7.25
N LYS A 35 9.15 12.39 -7.23
CA LYS A 35 8.95 13.55 -6.33
C LYS A 35 7.97 14.57 -6.93
N TYR A 36 6.72 14.20 -7.13
CA TYR A 36 5.71 15.09 -7.75
C TYR A 36 5.16 16.16 -6.81
N TRP A 37 5.25 15.99 -5.49
CA TRP A 37 4.70 16.90 -4.47
C TRP A 37 5.80 17.59 -3.67
N GLY A 38 6.88 18.03 -4.35
CA GLY A 38 8.07 18.61 -3.75
C GLY A 38 9.11 17.53 -3.40
N LYS A 39 10.28 17.98 -2.93
CA LYS A 39 11.45 17.10 -2.72
C LYS A 39 11.32 16.07 -1.57
N ASP A 40 10.29 16.20 -0.76
CA ASP A 40 10.15 15.49 0.50
C ASP A 40 9.17 14.29 0.44
N ILE A 41 8.47 14.10 -0.69
CA ILE A 41 7.51 13.01 -0.87
C ILE A 41 7.79 12.30 -2.19
N ILE A 42 7.91 10.96 -2.13
CA ILE A 42 8.05 10.06 -3.27
C ILE A 42 6.81 9.17 -3.34
N GLY A 43 6.20 9.05 -4.50
CA GLY A 43 5.07 8.16 -4.74
C GLY A 43 4.63 8.15 -6.19
N GLY A 44 3.89 7.13 -6.59
CA GLY A 44 3.27 7.10 -7.91
C GLY A 44 2.13 8.12 -7.99
N LYS A 45 2.03 8.85 -9.09
CA LYS A 45 1.01 9.89 -9.27
C LYS A 45 -0.18 9.35 -10.06
N ASP A 46 -1.36 9.47 -9.50
CA ASP A 46 -2.61 9.33 -10.23
C ASP A 46 -2.89 10.64 -10.98
N GLU A 47 -2.77 10.65 -12.29
CA GLU A 47 -2.91 11.89 -13.07
C GLU A 47 -4.36 12.37 -13.15
N VAL A 48 -5.34 11.48 -12.95
CA VAL A 48 -6.77 11.84 -12.98
C VAL A 48 -7.18 12.61 -11.73
N ALA A 49 -6.69 12.19 -10.55
CA ALA A 49 -7.09 12.77 -9.27
C ALA A 49 -5.97 13.57 -8.58
N GLY A 50 -4.75 13.59 -9.14
CA GLY A 50 -3.61 14.37 -8.64
C GLY A 50 -2.92 13.82 -7.40
N GLY A 51 -3.48 12.79 -6.73
CA GLY A 51 -2.95 12.19 -5.51
C GLY A 51 -2.09 10.94 -5.76
N THR A 52 -1.83 10.19 -4.70
CA THR A 52 -1.09 8.92 -4.76
C THR A 52 -1.85 7.78 -4.06
N TRP A 53 -1.57 6.54 -4.47
CA TRP A 53 -2.04 5.34 -3.76
C TRP A 53 -1.05 4.83 -2.71
N LEU A 54 0.25 5.14 -2.89
CA LEU A 54 1.35 4.76 -2.01
C LEU A 54 2.44 5.81 -2.10
N GLY A 55 2.90 6.29 -0.97
CA GLY A 55 4.01 7.22 -0.90
C GLY A 55 4.87 7.03 0.35
N LEU A 56 6.08 7.56 0.26
CA LEU A 56 7.09 7.62 1.30
C LEU A 56 7.53 9.08 1.44
N ASN A 57 7.68 9.58 2.68
CA ASN A 57 8.29 10.89 2.90
C ASN A 57 9.73 10.78 3.43
N LYS A 58 10.47 11.89 3.41
CA LYS A 58 11.86 11.95 3.87
C LYS A 58 12.04 11.66 5.37
N ASN A 59 10.98 11.80 6.16
CA ASN A 59 10.98 11.50 7.59
C ASN A 59 10.75 10.01 7.89
N GLY A 60 10.71 9.15 6.84
CA GLY A 60 10.52 7.72 6.99
C GLY A 60 9.08 7.30 7.29
N VAL A 61 8.09 8.10 6.91
CA VAL A 61 6.69 7.72 6.99
C VAL A 61 6.23 7.17 5.64
N VAL A 62 5.63 6.00 5.64
CA VAL A 62 4.93 5.39 4.49
C VAL A 62 3.44 5.49 4.72
N ALA A 63 2.70 5.84 3.66
CA ALA A 63 1.24 5.81 3.66
C ALA A 63 0.72 5.19 2.36
N THR A 64 -0.26 4.30 2.46
CA THR A 64 -0.91 3.68 1.30
C THR A 64 -2.41 3.52 1.52
N ILE A 65 -3.19 3.75 0.47
CA ILE A 65 -4.65 3.72 0.53
C ILE A 65 -5.24 2.71 -0.43
N LEU A 66 -6.20 1.94 0.05
CA LEU A 66 -6.90 0.91 -0.70
C LEU A 66 -8.41 1.18 -0.64
N ASN A 67 -9.08 0.97 -1.76
CA ASN A 67 -10.54 1.04 -1.80
C ASN A 67 -11.16 -0.11 -1.01
N ARG A 68 -12.18 0.16 -0.23
CA ARG A 68 -13.01 -0.90 0.36
C ARG A 68 -14.03 -1.42 -0.64
N SER A 69 -14.61 -2.58 -0.35
CA SER A 69 -15.67 -3.18 -1.17
C SER A 69 -16.79 -2.16 -1.42
N ASN A 70 -17.34 -2.14 -2.64
CA ASN A 70 -18.42 -1.24 -3.06
C ASN A 70 -18.06 0.26 -3.06
N SER A 71 -16.76 0.62 -3.01
CA SER A 71 -16.32 2.03 -3.05
C SER A 71 -15.46 2.38 -4.26
N LEU A 72 -15.46 1.54 -5.31
CA LEU A 72 -14.74 1.81 -6.56
C LEU A 72 -15.37 2.96 -7.34
N GLY A 73 -14.55 3.61 -8.15
CA GLY A 73 -14.95 4.72 -9.03
C GLY A 73 -14.88 6.10 -8.37
N VAL A 74 -15.15 7.10 -9.20
CA VAL A 74 -15.19 8.51 -8.81
C VAL A 74 -16.57 8.88 -8.28
N ASP A 75 -16.61 9.72 -7.27
CA ASP A 75 -17.81 10.39 -6.79
C ASP A 75 -17.49 11.88 -6.67
N ASN A 76 -18.07 12.69 -7.53
CA ASN A 76 -17.79 14.14 -7.61
C ASN A 76 -18.21 14.92 -6.35
N LYS A 77 -18.99 14.29 -5.46
CA LYS A 77 -19.38 14.85 -4.15
C LYS A 77 -18.40 14.49 -3.04
N LYS A 78 -17.34 13.72 -3.34
CA LYS A 78 -16.36 13.23 -2.39
C LYS A 78 -14.94 13.67 -2.76
N GLU A 79 -14.13 13.86 -1.73
CA GLU A 79 -12.72 14.16 -1.91
C GLU A 79 -11.93 12.95 -2.43
N SER A 80 -10.82 13.23 -3.11
CA SER A 80 -9.91 12.18 -3.58
C SER A 80 -9.19 11.52 -2.41
N ARG A 81 -9.31 10.20 -2.31
CA ARG A 81 -8.57 9.38 -1.32
C ARG A 81 -7.06 9.51 -1.47
N GLY A 82 -6.57 9.66 -2.71
CA GLY A 82 -5.14 9.82 -2.99
C GLY A 82 -4.56 11.13 -2.45
N ASN A 83 -5.37 12.20 -2.35
CA ASN A 83 -4.93 13.46 -1.75
C ASN A 83 -4.76 13.32 -0.23
N LEU A 84 -5.59 12.52 0.44
CA LEU A 84 -5.43 12.23 1.87
C LEU A 84 -4.07 11.58 2.17
N VAL A 85 -3.55 10.71 1.28
CA VAL A 85 -2.20 10.15 1.43
C VAL A 85 -1.14 11.26 1.39
N ILE A 86 -1.26 12.22 0.47
CA ILE A 86 -0.34 13.35 0.38
C ILE A 86 -0.40 14.21 1.64
N ASP A 87 -1.60 14.50 2.14
CA ASP A 87 -1.78 15.32 3.35
C ASP A 87 -1.17 14.66 4.59
N VAL A 88 -1.30 13.34 4.71
CA VAL A 88 -0.63 12.55 5.75
C VAL A 88 0.88 12.63 5.61
N LEU A 89 1.43 12.46 4.39
CA LEU A 89 2.87 12.47 4.15
C LEU A 89 3.51 13.86 4.32
N LYS A 90 2.72 14.94 4.28
CA LYS A 90 3.20 16.30 4.59
C LYS A 90 3.35 16.56 6.08
N LYS A 91 2.86 15.68 6.96
CA LYS A 91 3.01 15.85 8.41
C LYS A 91 4.42 15.46 8.86
N ASN A 92 4.86 16.06 9.98
CA ASN A 92 6.23 15.90 10.44
C ASN A 92 6.47 14.57 11.16
N ASN A 93 5.47 14.04 11.85
CA ASN A 93 5.58 12.84 12.68
C ASN A 93 4.23 12.14 12.85
N MET A 94 4.26 10.94 13.46
CA MET A 94 3.06 10.11 13.65
C MET A 94 2.01 10.75 14.56
N ASN A 95 2.38 11.56 15.55
CA ASN A 95 1.43 12.20 16.44
C ASN A 95 0.62 13.30 15.69
N ASP A 96 1.29 14.09 14.84
CA ASP A 96 0.64 15.08 13.98
C ASP A 96 -0.32 14.39 12.99
N ILE A 97 0.07 13.23 12.45
CA ILE A 97 -0.78 12.42 11.57
C ILE A 97 -2.04 11.95 12.31
N ILE A 98 -1.90 11.39 13.50
CA ILE A 98 -3.01 10.89 14.32
C ILE A 98 -3.99 12.03 14.66
N SER A 99 -3.45 13.17 15.09
CA SER A 99 -4.24 14.36 15.42
C SER A 99 -5.01 14.86 14.19
N TYR A 100 -4.34 14.94 13.04
CA TYR A 100 -4.96 15.32 11.77
C TYR A 100 -6.10 14.37 11.38
N LEU A 101 -5.86 13.07 11.35
CA LEU A 101 -6.87 12.08 10.97
C LEU A 101 -8.06 12.06 11.93
N SER A 102 -7.82 12.27 13.23
CA SER A 102 -8.87 12.32 14.25
C SER A 102 -9.79 13.55 14.11
N SER A 103 -9.30 14.63 13.49
CA SER A 103 -10.07 15.85 13.24
C SER A 103 -10.93 15.78 11.98
N LEU A 104 -10.72 14.79 11.11
CA LEU A 104 -11.40 14.72 9.82
C LEU A 104 -12.83 14.21 9.93
N ASN A 105 -13.70 14.76 9.08
CA ASN A 105 -15.03 14.19 8.84
C ASN A 105 -14.92 13.09 7.76
N ALA A 106 -15.00 11.83 8.17
CA ALA A 106 -14.82 10.69 7.28
C ALA A 106 -15.85 10.61 6.14
N THR A 107 -16.99 11.30 6.27
CA THR A 107 -18.01 11.36 5.22
C THR A 107 -17.58 12.15 3.99
N ASN A 108 -16.46 12.89 4.05
CA ASN A 108 -15.91 13.59 2.90
C ASN A 108 -15.35 12.64 1.85
N TRP A 109 -15.01 11.41 2.22
CA TRP A 109 -14.47 10.40 1.30
C TRP A 109 -15.38 9.19 1.16
N ARG A 110 -15.29 8.49 0.02
CA ARG A 110 -15.79 7.11 -0.09
C ARG A 110 -14.96 6.20 0.81
N SER A 111 -15.53 5.07 1.24
CA SER A 111 -14.86 4.14 2.16
C SER A 111 -13.49 3.66 1.65
N PHE A 112 -12.55 3.51 2.59
CA PHE A 112 -11.17 3.11 2.33
C PHE A 112 -10.53 2.39 3.51
N ASN A 113 -9.46 1.68 3.22
CA ASN A 113 -8.42 1.30 4.16
C ASN A 113 -7.20 2.18 3.91
N LEU A 114 -6.67 2.82 4.93
CA LEU A 114 -5.43 3.60 4.87
C LEU A 114 -4.45 2.98 5.87
N PHE A 115 -3.30 2.54 5.39
CA PHE A 115 -2.19 2.08 6.21
C PHE A 115 -1.13 3.17 6.29
N ILE A 116 -0.64 3.44 7.48
CA ILE A 116 0.40 4.44 7.76
C ILE A 116 1.39 3.83 8.74
N ALA A 117 2.67 3.94 8.44
CA ALA A 117 3.69 3.49 9.37
C ALA A 117 5.00 4.26 9.23
N ASN A 118 5.78 4.23 10.28
CA ASN A 118 7.20 4.50 10.29
C ASN A 118 7.95 3.28 10.85
N ASN A 119 9.19 3.43 11.26
CA ASN A 119 10.00 2.37 11.86
C ASN A 119 9.59 1.97 13.29
N GLU A 120 8.70 2.72 13.95
CA GLU A 120 8.30 2.52 15.35
C GLU A 120 6.83 2.18 15.52
N LYS A 121 5.97 2.75 14.68
CA LYS A 121 4.51 2.66 14.81
C LYS A 121 3.87 2.33 13.47
N ALA A 122 2.85 1.48 13.51
CA ALA A 122 2.00 1.17 12.37
C ALA A 122 0.53 1.32 12.76
N ILE A 123 -0.26 1.94 11.87
CA ILE A 123 -1.67 2.23 12.07
C ILE A 123 -2.46 1.83 10.84
N TRP A 124 -3.55 1.10 11.06
CA TRP A 124 -4.58 0.89 10.07
C TRP A 124 -5.78 1.80 10.36
N VAL A 125 -6.12 2.61 9.38
CA VAL A 125 -7.23 3.56 9.46
C VAL A 125 -8.34 3.09 8.53
N LYS A 126 -9.53 2.93 9.09
CA LYS A 126 -10.72 2.48 8.38
C LYS A 126 -11.72 3.61 8.25
N ASN A 127 -12.15 3.87 7.01
CA ASN A 127 -13.36 4.61 6.72
C ASN A 127 -14.45 3.63 6.29
N ASP A 128 -15.44 3.41 7.14
CA ASP A 128 -16.59 2.53 6.90
C ASP A 128 -17.90 3.31 6.71
N ASN A 129 -17.82 4.55 6.19
CA ASN A 129 -18.92 5.49 5.96
C ASN A 129 -19.57 6.05 7.25
N THR A 130 -18.92 5.92 8.38
CA THR A 130 -19.31 6.65 9.60
C THR A 130 -18.72 8.07 9.61
N LYS A 131 -19.14 8.95 10.56
CA LYS A 131 -18.62 10.32 10.62
C LYS A 131 -17.14 10.41 11.00
N LYS A 132 -16.61 9.43 11.71
CA LYS A 132 -15.22 9.42 12.21
C LYS A 132 -14.43 8.29 11.57
N LEU A 133 -13.16 8.55 11.31
CA LEU A 133 -12.19 7.52 10.96
C LEU A 133 -11.92 6.63 12.18
N LYS A 134 -11.78 5.33 11.96
CA LYS A 134 -11.39 4.37 13.00
C LYS A 134 -9.90 4.10 12.88
N LEU A 135 -9.13 4.52 13.88
CA LEU A 135 -7.68 4.35 13.94
C LEU A 135 -7.33 3.16 14.84
N ASN A 136 -6.63 2.18 14.28
CA ASN A 136 -6.24 0.97 14.99
C ASN A 136 -4.72 0.80 14.90
N TYR A 137 -4.04 0.67 16.03
CA TYR A 137 -2.63 0.30 16.04
C TYR A 137 -2.49 -1.14 15.57
N ILE A 138 -1.40 -1.41 14.86
CA ILE A 138 -1.07 -2.75 14.36
C ILE A 138 0.04 -3.32 15.22
N ASP A 139 -0.19 -4.52 15.74
CA ASP A 139 0.81 -5.27 16.49
C ASP A 139 1.96 -5.73 15.58
N PRO A 140 3.16 -5.98 16.13
CA PRO A 140 4.23 -6.61 15.37
C PRO A 140 3.79 -7.93 14.75
N GLY A 141 4.18 -8.15 13.49
CA GLY A 141 3.80 -9.36 12.76
C GLY A 141 3.64 -9.16 11.27
N GLN A 142 3.15 -10.20 10.62
CA GLN A 142 2.80 -10.19 9.19
C GLN A 142 1.30 -9.95 9.04
N HIS A 143 0.92 -8.99 8.17
CA HIS A 143 -0.46 -8.64 7.95
C HIS A 143 -0.78 -8.50 6.46
N PHE A 144 -2.07 -8.65 6.15
CA PHE A 144 -2.64 -8.54 4.83
C PHE A 144 -3.81 -7.55 4.83
N ILE A 145 -3.83 -6.64 3.87
CA ILE A 145 -4.96 -5.72 3.66
C ILE A 145 -5.36 -5.77 2.18
N ASP A 146 -6.65 -5.86 1.94
CA ASP A 146 -7.25 -5.60 0.63
C ASP A 146 -8.47 -4.66 0.78
N SER A 147 -9.58 -4.97 0.12
CA SER A 147 -10.83 -4.21 0.25
C SER A 147 -11.65 -4.53 1.51
N HIS A 148 -11.18 -5.45 2.35
CA HIS A 148 -11.78 -5.84 3.63
C HIS A 148 -10.96 -5.32 4.80
N ASP A 149 -11.34 -5.70 6.02
CA ASP A 149 -10.56 -5.39 7.21
C ASP A 149 -9.22 -6.14 7.18
N ILE A 150 -8.25 -5.64 7.93
CA ILE A 150 -6.94 -6.28 8.05
C ILE A 150 -7.09 -7.76 8.47
N ASN A 151 -6.42 -8.65 7.76
CA ASN A 151 -6.42 -10.10 7.99
C ASN A 151 -7.81 -10.76 7.95
N SER A 152 -8.81 -10.12 7.32
CA SER A 152 -10.18 -10.63 7.30
C SER A 152 -10.35 -11.82 6.37
N LEU A 153 -10.88 -12.92 6.90
CA LEU A 153 -11.29 -14.10 6.12
C LEU A 153 -12.57 -13.87 5.30
N ASP A 154 -13.25 -12.74 5.46
CA ASP A 154 -14.34 -12.33 4.57
C ASP A 154 -13.81 -12.00 3.18
N SER A 155 -12.52 -11.65 3.07
CA SER A 155 -11.86 -11.51 1.78
C SER A 155 -11.71 -12.84 1.09
N HIS A 156 -12.38 -13.01 -0.06
CA HIS A 156 -12.19 -14.18 -0.92
C HIS A 156 -10.73 -14.31 -1.39
N ARG A 157 -10.06 -13.17 -1.66
CA ARG A 157 -8.66 -13.13 -2.07
C ARG A 157 -7.75 -13.65 -0.95
N PHE A 158 -7.90 -13.12 0.25
CA PHE A 158 -7.08 -13.54 1.38
C PHE A 158 -7.32 -15.00 1.75
N ARG A 159 -8.58 -15.41 1.89
CA ARG A 159 -8.96 -16.79 2.23
C ARG A 159 -8.42 -17.82 1.23
N TYR A 160 -8.51 -17.53 -0.08
CA TYR A 160 -8.00 -18.44 -1.11
C TYR A 160 -6.45 -18.56 -1.07
N ASN A 161 -5.77 -17.49 -0.74
CA ASN A 161 -4.31 -17.45 -0.73
C ASN A 161 -3.68 -17.65 0.65
N LEU A 162 -4.48 -17.99 1.68
CA LEU A 162 -4.05 -18.06 3.08
C LEU A 162 -2.89 -19.02 3.31
N ASP A 163 -2.95 -20.22 2.73
CA ASP A 163 -1.88 -21.22 2.88
C ASP A 163 -0.55 -20.76 2.28
N ASN A 164 -0.60 -20.08 1.14
CA ASN A 164 0.59 -19.50 0.51
C ASN A 164 1.11 -18.29 1.29
N TYR A 165 0.20 -17.48 1.81
CA TYR A 165 0.53 -16.34 2.67
C TYR A 165 1.25 -16.78 3.96
N ASN A 166 0.78 -17.83 4.61
CA ASN A 166 1.37 -18.37 5.84
C ASN A 166 2.78 -18.98 5.62
N LYS A 167 3.12 -19.33 4.38
CA LYS A 167 4.44 -19.86 3.99
C LYS A 167 5.40 -18.78 3.52
N LEU A 168 5.00 -17.51 3.51
CA LEU A 168 5.86 -16.44 3.04
C LEU A 168 7.11 -16.29 3.91
N LEU A 169 8.25 -16.32 3.26
CA LEU A 169 9.52 -16.01 3.90
C LEU A 169 9.71 -14.49 3.94
N PRO A 170 10.12 -13.91 5.07
CA PRO A 170 10.45 -12.50 5.16
C PRO A 170 11.49 -12.08 4.12
N PRO A 171 11.33 -10.94 3.44
CA PRO A 171 12.39 -10.39 2.61
C PRO A 171 13.65 -10.04 3.43
N GLU A 172 14.82 -10.12 2.77
CA GLU A 172 16.10 -9.64 3.28
C GLU A 172 16.58 -8.48 2.41
N PRO A 173 16.15 -7.23 2.70
CA PRO A 173 16.40 -6.09 1.83
C PRO A 173 17.89 -5.82 1.55
N GLU A 174 18.76 -6.01 2.53
CA GLU A 174 20.21 -5.84 2.40
C GLU A 174 20.86 -6.82 1.42
N LYS A 175 20.27 -7.98 1.20
CA LYS A 175 20.71 -8.99 0.23
C LYS A 175 19.95 -8.89 -1.08
N ASN A 176 19.08 -7.91 -1.23
CA ASN A 176 18.13 -7.78 -2.34
C ASN A 176 17.27 -9.04 -2.56
N LEU A 177 16.97 -9.77 -1.49
CA LEU A 177 16.23 -11.02 -1.52
C LEU A 177 14.74 -10.79 -1.23
N TRP A 178 13.93 -10.76 -2.28
CA TRP A 178 12.50 -10.51 -2.26
C TRP A 178 11.67 -11.63 -2.88
N THR A 179 12.31 -12.75 -3.22
CA THR A 179 11.74 -13.80 -4.10
C THR A 179 10.39 -14.32 -3.60
N SER A 180 10.25 -14.63 -2.31
CA SER A 180 9.00 -15.16 -1.75
C SER A 180 7.84 -14.20 -1.96
N TRP A 181 8.03 -12.92 -1.65
CA TRP A 181 7.01 -11.89 -1.79
C TRP A 181 6.74 -11.51 -3.25
N LYS A 182 7.79 -11.47 -4.09
CA LYS A 182 7.64 -11.26 -5.54
C LYS A 182 6.79 -12.36 -6.17
N ASN A 183 7.06 -13.62 -5.85
CA ASN A 183 6.29 -14.75 -6.35
C ASN A 183 4.82 -14.68 -5.89
N PHE A 184 4.59 -14.38 -4.62
CA PHE A 184 3.23 -14.22 -4.10
C PHE A 184 2.47 -13.09 -4.80
N LEU A 185 3.06 -11.87 -4.88
CA LEU A 185 2.41 -10.72 -5.51
C LEU A 185 2.26 -10.85 -7.02
N SER A 186 3.01 -11.73 -7.69
CA SER A 186 2.85 -12.03 -9.11
C SER A 186 1.87 -13.17 -9.40
N SER A 187 1.35 -13.86 -8.37
CA SER A 187 0.46 -15.02 -8.54
C SER A 187 -0.86 -14.62 -9.19
N LYS A 188 -1.15 -15.24 -10.33
CA LYS A 188 -2.40 -15.08 -11.10
C LYS A 188 -3.41 -16.18 -10.82
N ASN A 189 -3.12 -17.06 -9.86
CA ASN A 189 -3.98 -18.16 -9.49
C ASN A 189 -5.24 -17.64 -8.75
N PHE A 190 -6.38 -18.22 -9.06
CA PHE A 190 -7.66 -17.90 -8.45
C PHE A 190 -8.60 -19.11 -8.43
N PRO A 191 -9.57 -19.18 -7.51
CA PRO A 191 -10.55 -20.24 -7.49
C PRO A 191 -11.50 -20.15 -8.69
N ASN A 192 -12.10 -21.27 -9.07
CA ASN A 192 -13.04 -21.35 -10.19
C ASN A 192 -14.07 -20.21 -10.14
N ASN A 193 -14.23 -19.52 -11.27
CA ASN A 193 -15.18 -18.42 -11.49
C ASN A 193 -14.97 -17.13 -10.68
N ASN A 194 -13.84 -16.94 -9.97
CA ASN A 194 -13.57 -15.69 -9.27
C ASN A 194 -12.16 -15.11 -9.58
N PRO A 195 -11.94 -14.55 -10.77
CA PRO A 195 -10.64 -14.00 -11.16
C PRO A 195 -10.19 -12.80 -10.29
N LEU A 196 -11.11 -12.14 -9.57
CA LEU A 196 -10.78 -11.04 -8.66
C LEU A 196 -10.16 -11.53 -7.34
N ALA A 197 -10.18 -12.85 -7.09
CA ALA A 197 -9.47 -13.46 -5.97
C ALA A 197 -7.97 -13.68 -6.25
N ALA A 198 -7.50 -13.50 -7.48
CA ALA A 198 -6.07 -13.51 -7.77
C ALA A 198 -5.34 -12.39 -7.03
N ILE A 199 -4.11 -12.65 -6.59
CA ILE A 199 -3.23 -11.62 -6.01
C ILE A 199 -2.77 -10.65 -7.10
N ASN A 200 -2.45 -11.14 -8.29
CA ASN A 200 -2.20 -10.35 -9.50
C ASN A 200 -3.34 -10.58 -10.48
N ILE A 201 -4.20 -9.59 -10.64
CA ILE A 201 -5.35 -9.67 -11.53
C ILE A 201 -4.88 -9.54 -12.99
N ILE A 202 -5.17 -10.55 -13.80
CA ILE A 202 -4.90 -10.51 -15.24
C ILE A 202 -5.69 -9.36 -15.86
N LYS A 203 -5.02 -8.51 -16.62
CA LYS A 203 -5.64 -7.36 -17.30
C LYS A 203 -6.70 -7.84 -18.29
N LYS A 204 -7.96 -7.63 -17.93
CA LYS A 204 -9.16 -8.00 -18.74
C LYS A 204 -10.30 -7.04 -18.43
N ASN A 205 -11.17 -6.81 -19.41
CA ASN A 205 -12.33 -5.91 -19.28
C ASN A 205 -11.96 -4.54 -18.71
N ASN A 206 -10.85 -3.97 -19.19
CA ASN A 206 -10.29 -2.67 -18.79
C ASN A 206 -9.90 -2.58 -17.30
N TYR A 207 -9.66 -3.69 -16.59
CA TYR A 207 -9.26 -3.73 -15.19
C TYR A 207 -8.16 -4.77 -14.96
N GLY A 208 -7.23 -4.52 -14.03
CA GLY A 208 -6.19 -5.45 -13.65
C GLY A 208 -5.13 -4.86 -12.75
N THR A 209 -4.12 -5.66 -12.41
CA THR A 209 -2.96 -5.20 -11.63
C THR A 209 -2.04 -4.39 -12.53
N LEU A 210 -1.89 -3.09 -12.22
CA LEU A 210 -1.12 -2.16 -13.03
C LEU A 210 0.35 -2.09 -12.63
N CYS A 211 0.62 -2.12 -11.32
CA CYS A 211 1.99 -2.06 -10.80
C CYS A 211 2.12 -2.77 -9.46
N THR A 212 3.37 -3.08 -9.12
CA THR A 212 3.77 -3.68 -7.84
C THR A 212 4.86 -2.83 -7.19
N ASN A 213 4.75 -2.61 -5.89
CA ASN A 213 5.68 -1.81 -5.11
C ASN A 213 6.23 -2.64 -3.94
N PHE A 214 7.49 -2.42 -3.58
CA PHE A 214 8.06 -2.86 -2.32
C PHE A 214 8.76 -1.69 -1.64
N ILE A 215 8.56 -1.54 -0.34
CA ILE A 215 9.26 -0.56 0.49
C ILE A 215 9.81 -1.28 1.72
N ALA A 216 11.07 -0.97 2.08
CA ALA A 216 11.63 -1.34 3.35
C ALA A 216 12.18 -0.10 4.04
N LEU A 217 11.79 0.10 5.30
CA LEU A 217 12.32 1.16 6.15
C LEU A 217 13.35 0.58 7.12
N PRO A 218 14.55 1.18 7.20
CA PRO A 218 15.55 0.76 8.16
C PRO A 218 15.20 1.27 9.57
N ASN A 219 15.74 0.61 10.58
CA ASN A 219 15.72 1.10 11.96
C ASN A 219 16.50 2.43 12.07
N SER A 220 16.00 3.37 12.87
CA SER A 220 16.63 4.68 13.08
C SER A 220 18.08 4.58 13.59
N ASN A 221 18.42 3.51 14.32
CA ASN A 221 19.77 3.23 14.77
C ASN A 221 20.73 2.83 13.62
N GLN A 222 20.22 2.54 12.44
CA GLN A 222 20.99 2.14 11.27
C GLN A 222 21.30 3.36 10.37
N ILE A 223 22.08 4.31 10.87
CA ILE A 223 22.35 5.63 10.24
C ILE A 223 22.85 5.52 8.78
N LYS A 224 23.52 4.42 8.42
CA LYS A 224 24.06 4.20 7.07
C LYS A 224 23.03 3.60 6.09
N LEU A 225 21.92 3.06 6.59
CA LEU A 225 20.90 2.47 5.73
C LEU A 225 19.88 3.52 5.29
N LYS A 226 19.49 3.43 4.04
CA LYS A 226 18.44 4.26 3.45
C LYS A 226 17.19 3.42 3.21
N PRO A 227 16.00 4.02 3.15
CA PRO A 227 14.81 3.33 2.68
C PRO A 227 15.05 2.73 1.30
N ILE A 228 14.59 1.50 1.12
CA ILE A 228 14.57 0.84 -0.19
C ILE A 228 13.16 0.96 -0.75
N TYR A 229 13.05 1.40 -2.00
CA TYR A 229 11.80 1.43 -2.74
C TYR A 229 12.03 0.74 -4.09
N LEU A 230 11.38 -0.40 -4.32
CA LEU A 230 11.39 -1.13 -5.57
C LEU A 230 10.04 -0.99 -6.25
N PHE A 231 10.05 -0.79 -7.56
CA PHE A 231 8.85 -0.61 -8.37
C PHE A 231 8.90 -1.48 -9.63
N ASN A 232 7.71 -1.98 -10.03
CA ASN A 232 7.48 -2.69 -11.27
C ASN A 232 6.14 -2.23 -11.86
N ASP A 233 6.13 -1.78 -13.10
CA ASP A 233 4.95 -1.28 -13.81
C ASP A 233 4.07 -2.38 -14.42
N ASN A 234 4.46 -3.65 -14.27
CA ASN A 234 3.75 -4.81 -14.82
C ASN A 234 3.37 -4.69 -16.32
N THR A 235 4.11 -3.89 -17.08
CA THR A 235 3.83 -3.70 -18.52
C THR A 235 4.31 -4.87 -19.35
N ASN A 236 5.36 -5.59 -18.89
CA ASN A 236 5.95 -6.74 -19.57
C ASN A 236 6.00 -7.97 -18.65
N LEU A 237 5.87 -9.17 -19.22
CA LEU A 237 5.99 -10.45 -18.51
C LEU A 237 7.36 -10.68 -17.87
N GLN A 238 8.38 -9.93 -18.30
CA GLN A 238 9.77 -9.93 -17.78
C GLN A 238 10.11 -8.61 -17.09
N SER A 239 9.09 -7.83 -16.65
CA SER A 239 9.32 -6.52 -16.05
C SER A 239 10.21 -6.66 -14.82
N ASN A 240 11.40 -6.10 -14.91
CA ASN A 240 12.35 -6.06 -13.81
C ASN A 240 11.92 -4.98 -12.80
N TYR A 241 12.05 -5.31 -11.52
CA TYR A 241 11.94 -4.29 -10.49
C TYR A 241 13.14 -3.34 -10.58
N TYR A 242 12.87 -2.06 -10.60
CA TYR A 242 13.92 -1.05 -10.47
C TYR A 242 13.84 -0.31 -9.14
N THR A 243 14.99 0.19 -8.71
CA THR A 243 15.09 0.95 -7.47
C THR A 243 14.69 2.40 -7.72
N VAL A 244 13.68 2.87 -7.00
CA VAL A 244 13.31 4.28 -6.97
C VAL A 244 14.32 5.03 -6.10
N LYS A 245 14.89 6.12 -6.62
CA LYS A 245 15.89 6.91 -5.90
C LYS A 245 15.24 7.64 -4.72
N THR A 246 15.59 7.24 -3.52
CA THR A 246 15.22 7.91 -2.25
C THR A 246 16.19 9.08 -1.94
N TRP A 247 16.31 9.54 -0.69
CA TRP A 247 17.17 10.66 -0.27
C TRP A 247 18.60 10.25 0.03
#